data_a7b9fc8a45e17873268c0bbfe6706a94
#
_entry.id   a7b9fc8a45e17873268c0bbfe6706a94
#
_cell.length_a   1.000
_cell.length_b   1.000
_cell.length_c   1.000
_cell.angle_alpha   90.00
_cell.angle_beta   90.00
_cell.angle_gamma   90.00
#
_symmetry.space_group_name_H-M   'P 1'
#
loop_
_entity.id
_entity.type
_entity.pdbx_description
1 polymer ?
#
loop_
_entity_poly.entity_id
_entity_poly.type
_entity_poly.pdbx_seq_one_letter_code
_entity_poly.pdbx_strand_id
1 'polypeptide(L)'
;MPLDAETERDFNLRWKRYAPQIRTALAKVYPGRETEVEARLAKVIKDAMAERPAELRELDEERILRPDWLQQPEMIGYVAYADRFAGSLRGVAEHVDYLKGLGVTYLHVMPFLKPREGANDGGYAVQDYRQIRPDLGTMDDLEALAATLRENGISLEMDLVLNHVAKEHEWAEKAREGDPKYRDYFLLY
;
A
#
# COMPACT_ATOMS: atom_id res chain seq x y z
N MET A 1 -8.17 -17.16 -9.40
CA MET A 1 -9.28 -17.41 -10.37
C MET A 1 -8.87 -16.92 -11.75
N PRO A 2 -9.33 -17.50 -12.87
CA PRO A 2 -9.15 -16.86 -14.17
C PRO A 2 -9.91 -15.53 -14.19
N LEU A 3 -9.33 -14.52 -14.85
CA LEU A 3 -10.00 -13.24 -15.10
C LEU A 3 -11.25 -13.48 -15.96
N ASP A 4 -12.31 -12.70 -15.74
CA ASP A 4 -13.35 -12.57 -16.74
C ASP A 4 -12.81 -11.84 -17.98
N ALA A 5 -13.50 -11.98 -19.12
CA ALA A 5 -13.02 -11.49 -20.42
C ALA A 5 -12.84 -9.96 -20.46
N GLU A 6 -13.62 -9.21 -19.67
CA GLU A 6 -13.54 -7.76 -19.61
C GLU A 6 -12.32 -7.31 -18.80
N THR A 7 -12.14 -7.88 -17.62
CA THR A 7 -10.97 -7.61 -16.76
C THR A 7 -9.66 -8.04 -17.46
N GLU A 8 -9.67 -9.14 -18.20
CA GLU A 8 -8.48 -9.57 -18.96
C GLU A 8 -8.16 -8.59 -20.09
N ARG A 9 -9.17 -8.10 -20.81
CA ARG A 9 -8.99 -7.07 -21.85
C ARG A 9 -8.43 -5.78 -21.26
N ASP A 10 -8.96 -5.30 -20.13
CA ASP A 10 -8.50 -4.10 -19.47
C ASP A 10 -7.05 -4.26 -18.99
N PHE A 11 -6.72 -5.38 -18.34
CA PHE A 11 -5.34 -5.69 -17.99
C PHE A 11 -4.41 -5.62 -19.20
N ASN A 12 -4.77 -6.28 -20.30
CA ASN A 12 -3.92 -6.34 -21.50
C ASN A 12 -3.70 -4.95 -22.12
N LEU A 13 -4.71 -4.09 -22.13
CA LEU A 13 -4.60 -2.71 -22.62
C LEU A 13 -3.66 -1.88 -21.74
N ARG A 14 -3.84 -1.93 -20.44
CA ARG A 14 -2.99 -1.19 -19.47
C ARG A 14 -1.56 -1.73 -19.49
N TRP A 15 -1.40 -3.06 -19.48
CA TRP A 15 -0.09 -3.69 -19.54
C TRP A 15 0.68 -3.30 -20.81
N LYS A 16 0.03 -3.36 -21.97
CA LYS A 16 0.63 -2.94 -23.23
C LYS A 16 1.13 -1.48 -23.19
N ARG A 17 0.38 -0.61 -22.52
CA ARG A 17 0.73 0.82 -22.39
C ARG A 17 1.93 1.04 -21.47
N TYR A 18 2.01 0.35 -20.34
CA TYR A 18 2.98 0.65 -19.30
C TYR A 18 4.18 -0.32 -19.27
N ALA A 19 4.09 -1.51 -19.84
CA ALA A 19 5.16 -2.49 -19.84
C ALA A 19 6.53 -1.96 -20.36
N PRO A 20 6.61 -1.10 -21.38
CA PRO A 20 7.90 -0.56 -21.80
C PRO A 20 8.60 0.27 -20.70
N GLN A 21 7.85 1.07 -19.95
CA GLN A 21 8.38 1.85 -18.85
C GLN A 21 8.77 0.96 -17.67
N ILE A 22 7.94 -0.03 -17.35
CA ILE A 22 8.21 -1.04 -16.32
C ILE A 22 9.51 -1.79 -16.64
N ARG A 23 9.69 -2.29 -17.87
CA ARG A 23 10.93 -2.97 -18.29
C ARG A 23 12.15 -2.09 -18.12
N THR A 24 12.05 -0.82 -18.55
CA THR A 24 13.16 0.13 -18.42
C THR A 24 13.55 0.34 -16.95
N ALA A 25 12.56 0.41 -16.05
CA ALA A 25 12.82 0.52 -14.63
C ALA A 25 13.40 -0.78 -14.05
N LEU A 26 12.82 -1.94 -14.41
CA LEU A 26 13.28 -3.24 -13.94
C LEU A 26 14.70 -3.56 -14.39
N ALA A 27 15.10 -3.19 -15.62
CA ALA A 27 16.46 -3.39 -16.11
C ALA A 27 17.52 -2.63 -15.30
N LYS A 28 17.13 -1.51 -14.65
CA LYS A 28 18.01 -0.75 -13.74
C LYS A 28 18.15 -1.41 -12.38
N VAL A 29 17.06 -1.99 -11.87
CA VAL A 29 17.00 -2.54 -10.51
C VAL A 29 17.38 -4.02 -10.48
N TYR A 30 17.02 -4.78 -11.54
CA TYR A 30 17.24 -6.22 -11.65
C TYR A 30 17.95 -6.58 -12.95
N PRO A 31 19.18 -6.09 -13.20
CA PRO A 31 19.89 -6.35 -14.45
C PRO A 31 20.05 -7.85 -14.71
N GLY A 32 19.61 -8.32 -15.90
CA GLY A 32 19.65 -9.73 -16.30
C GLY A 32 18.50 -10.60 -15.76
N ARG A 33 17.62 -10.05 -14.92
CA ARG A 33 16.43 -10.75 -14.38
C ARG A 33 15.13 -10.00 -14.68
N GLU A 34 15.17 -8.94 -15.44
CA GLU A 34 14.06 -8.06 -15.74
C GLU A 34 12.84 -8.79 -16.30
N THR A 35 13.05 -9.77 -17.19
CA THR A 35 11.98 -10.56 -17.80
C THR A 35 11.27 -11.46 -16.77
N GLU A 36 12.04 -12.10 -15.88
CA GLU A 36 11.49 -12.93 -14.79
C GLU A 36 10.64 -12.08 -13.85
N VAL A 37 11.20 -10.92 -13.42
CA VAL A 37 10.53 -10.03 -12.49
C VAL A 37 9.30 -9.40 -13.14
N GLU A 38 9.35 -9.03 -14.42
CA GLU A 38 8.21 -8.54 -15.19
C GLU A 38 7.05 -9.55 -15.22
N ALA A 39 7.35 -10.81 -15.55
CA ALA A 39 6.33 -11.85 -15.59
C ALA A 39 5.69 -12.08 -14.21
N ARG A 40 6.49 -12.04 -13.16
CA ARG A 40 6.01 -12.14 -11.77
C ARG A 40 5.13 -10.96 -11.38
N LEU A 41 5.54 -9.74 -11.74
CA LEU A 41 4.75 -8.52 -11.50
C LEU A 41 3.42 -8.57 -12.26
N ALA A 42 3.44 -8.96 -13.54
CA ALA A 42 2.23 -9.12 -14.35
C ALA A 42 1.24 -10.11 -13.70
N LYS A 43 1.75 -11.23 -13.16
CA LYS A 43 0.92 -12.21 -12.45
C LYS A 43 0.29 -11.61 -11.20
N VAL A 44 1.07 -10.92 -10.36
CA VAL A 44 0.56 -10.30 -9.12
C VAL A 44 -0.53 -9.27 -9.43
N ILE A 45 -0.33 -8.44 -10.45
CA ILE A 45 -1.33 -7.44 -10.87
C ILE A 45 -2.59 -8.13 -11.40
N LYS A 46 -2.45 -9.19 -12.21
CA LYS A 46 -3.61 -9.96 -12.68
C LYS A 46 -4.41 -10.57 -11.54
N ASP A 47 -3.73 -11.20 -10.59
CA ASP A 47 -4.38 -11.82 -9.43
C ASP A 47 -5.14 -10.74 -8.60
N ALA A 48 -4.51 -9.59 -8.35
CA ALA A 48 -5.13 -8.47 -7.64
C ALA A 48 -6.35 -7.89 -8.39
N MET A 49 -6.29 -7.79 -9.73
CA MET A 49 -7.43 -7.34 -10.54
C MET A 49 -8.59 -8.35 -10.51
N ALA A 50 -8.30 -9.66 -10.44
CA ALA A 50 -9.33 -10.69 -10.34
C ALA A 50 -10.11 -10.63 -9.02
N GLU A 51 -9.44 -10.24 -7.94
CA GLU A 51 -10.01 -10.16 -6.59
C GLU A 51 -10.64 -8.78 -6.29
N ARG A 52 -10.41 -7.80 -7.16
CA ARG A 52 -10.82 -6.42 -6.92
C ARG A 52 -12.34 -6.27 -6.97
N PRO A 53 -13.01 -5.76 -5.91
CA PRO A 53 -14.44 -5.51 -5.87
C PRO A 53 -14.93 -4.58 -6.99
N ALA A 54 -16.18 -4.76 -7.42
CA ALA A 54 -16.76 -4.00 -8.54
C ALA A 54 -16.74 -2.49 -8.28
N GLU A 55 -17.13 -2.06 -7.10
CA GLU A 55 -17.13 -0.65 -6.71
C GLU A 55 -15.74 -0.01 -6.75
N LEU A 56 -14.67 -0.79 -6.52
CA LEU A 56 -13.31 -0.29 -6.64
C LEU A 56 -12.84 -0.23 -8.09
N ARG A 57 -13.35 -1.10 -8.95
CA ARG A 57 -13.09 -1.03 -10.40
C ARG A 57 -13.74 0.21 -11.00
N GLU A 58 -14.99 0.51 -10.64
CA GLU A 58 -15.68 1.75 -11.04
C GLU A 58 -14.90 3.00 -10.61
N LEU A 59 -14.44 3.04 -9.36
CA LEU A 59 -13.60 4.13 -8.85
C LEU A 59 -12.27 4.25 -9.60
N ASP A 60 -11.65 3.13 -10.00
CA ASP A 60 -10.42 3.15 -10.80
C ASP A 60 -10.67 3.75 -12.19
N GLU A 61 -11.77 3.42 -12.84
CA GLU A 61 -12.16 3.98 -14.14
C GLU A 61 -12.38 5.49 -14.04
N GLU A 62 -13.11 5.94 -13.04
CA GLU A 62 -13.32 7.36 -12.77
C GLU A 62 -11.98 8.11 -12.61
N ARG A 63 -11.07 7.56 -11.81
CA ARG A 63 -9.73 8.14 -11.56
C ARG A 63 -8.82 8.12 -12.79
N ILE A 64 -8.95 7.12 -13.67
CA ILE A 64 -8.21 7.07 -14.93
C ILE A 64 -8.69 8.17 -15.89
N LEU A 65 -9.99 8.45 -15.91
CA LEU A 65 -10.57 9.54 -16.71
C LEU A 65 -10.22 10.92 -16.16
N ARG A 66 -9.90 11.01 -14.87
CA ARG A 66 -9.49 12.23 -14.17
C ARG A 66 -8.15 12.03 -13.45
N PRO A 67 -7.03 11.91 -14.18
CA PRO A 67 -5.73 11.50 -13.60
C PRO A 67 -5.15 12.50 -12.60
N ASP A 68 -5.65 13.73 -12.59
CA ASP A 68 -5.34 14.81 -11.66
C ASP A 68 -6.32 14.90 -10.47
N TRP A 69 -7.14 13.86 -10.25
CA TRP A 69 -8.19 13.84 -9.22
C TRP A 69 -7.68 14.24 -7.82
N LEU A 70 -6.46 13.82 -7.44
CA LEU A 70 -5.88 14.14 -6.13
C LEU A 70 -5.44 15.60 -6.02
N GLN A 71 -5.24 16.31 -7.13
CA GLN A 71 -4.80 17.72 -7.18
C GLN A 71 -5.97 18.69 -7.33
N GLN A 72 -7.20 18.21 -7.35
CA GLN A 72 -8.38 19.05 -7.48
C GLN A 72 -8.63 19.85 -6.18
N PRO A 73 -9.20 21.06 -6.27
CA PRO A 73 -9.47 21.90 -5.11
C PRO A 73 -10.38 21.26 -4.06
N GLU A 74 -11.19 20.29 -4.47
CA GLU A 74 -12.10 19.55 -3.60
C GLU A 74 -11.38 18.49 -2.75
N MET A 75 -10.12 18.19 -3.08
CA MET A 75 -9.33 17.20 -2.35
C MET A 75 -8.71 17.83 -1.12
N ILE A 76 -9.36 17.60 0.01
CA ILE A 76 -8.92 18.07 1.33
C ILE A 76 -8.33 16.90 2.11
N GLY A 77 -7.04 17.01 2.40
CA GLY A 77 -6.31 16.01 3.16
C GLY A 77 -6.31 16.26 4.66
N TYR A 78 -6.33 15.18 5.44
CA TYR A 78 -6.07 15.21 6.88
C TYR A 78 -5.01 14.17 7.21
N VAL A 79 -4.01 14.54 7.99
CA VAL A 79 -2.92 13.65 8.39
C VAL A 79 -2.90 13.47 9.90
N ALA A 80 -2.82 12.23 10.37
CA ALA A 80 -2.76 11.93 11.80
C ALA A 80 -2.08 10.59 12.11
N TYR A 81 -1.50 10.50 13.29
CA TYR A 81 -1.22 9.22 13.94
C TYR A 81 -2.51 8.67 14.54
N ALA A 82 -2.85 7.41 14.28
CA ALA A 82 -4.08 6.79 14.76
C ALA A 82 -4.19 6.81 16.30
N ASP A 83 -3.10 6.50 17.01
CA ASP A 83 -3.05 6.52 18.47
C ASP A 83 -3.31 7.91 19.07
N ARG A 84 -2.80 8.95 18.44
CA ARG A 84 -2.95 10.34 18.93
C ARG A 84 -4.29 10.96 18.57
N PHE A 85 -4.85 10.57 17.43
CA PHE A 85 -6.12 11.08 16.94
C PHE A 85 -7.31 10.40 17.60
N ALA A 86 -7.29 9.06 17.70
CA ALA A 86 -8.45 8.28 18.09
C ALA A 86 -8.12 7.00 18.89
N GLY A 87 -6.87 6.80 19.28
CA GLY A 87 -6.40 5.67 20.09
C GLY A 87 -6.16 4.38 19.31
N SER A 88 -6.89 4.13 18.21
CA SER A 88 -6.78 2.90 17.41
C SER A 88 -7.33 3.11 16.00
N LEU A 89 -7.16 2.12 15.11
CA LEU A 89 -7.78 2.13 13.76
C LEU A 89 -9.31 2.12 13.86
N ARG A 90 -9.88 1.37 14.79
CA ARG A 90 -11.32 1.38 15.05
C ARG A 90 -11.80 2.74 15.53
N GLY A 91 -11.06 3.36 16.45
CA GLY A 91 -11.35 4.72 16.89
C GLY A 91 -11.32 5.74 15.75
N VAL A 92 -10.40 5.59 14.79
CA VAL A 92 -10.38 6.43 13.57
C VAL A 92 -11.67 6.27 12.77
N ALA A 93 -12.17 5.03 12.61
CA ALA A 93 -13.44 4.78 11.92
C ALA A 93 -14.64 5.44 12.65
N GLU A 94 -14.64 5.46 13.97
CA GLU A 94 -15.67 6.12 14.79
C GLU A 94 -15.64 7.65 14.65
N HIS A 95 -14.54 8.25 14.17
CA HIS A 95 -14.40 9.69 13.97
C HIS A 95 -14.68 10.14 12.53
N VAL A 96 -15.24 9.27 11.68
CA VAL A 96 -15.48 9.58 10.27
C VAL A 96 -16.41 10.80 10.08
N ASP A 97 -17.42 10.97 10.93
CA ASP A 97 -18.33 12.11 10.85
C ASP A 97 -17.64 13.44 11.15
N TYR A 98 -16.66 13.43 12.07
CA TYR A 98 -15.82 14.60 12.33
C TYR A 98 -14.99 14.96 11.08
N LEU A 99 -14.36 13.98 10.45
CA LEU A 99 -13.58 14.18 9.22
C LEU A 99 -14.47 14.72 8.08
N LYS A 100 -15.67 14.18 7.91
CA LYS A 100 -16.66 14.69 6.95
C LYS A 100 -17.08 16.13 7.25
N GLY A 101 -17.29 16.44 8.52
CA GLY A 101 -17.63 17.81 8.97
C GLY A 101 -16.55 18.83 8.62
N LEU A 102 -15.29 18.41 8.49
CA LEU A 102 -14.18 19.23 8.01
C LEU A 102 -14.04 19.25 6.47
N GLY A 103 -14.84 18.49 5.75
CA GLY A 103 -14.74 18.35 4.30
C GLY A 103 -13.57 17.47 3.84
N VAL A 104 -13.04 16.60 4.71
CA VAL A 104 -11.91 15.71 4.39
C VAL A 104 -12.33 14.69 3.33
N THR A 105 -11.54 14.56 2.29
CA THR A 105 -11.74 13.62 1.17
C THR A 105 -10.63 12.58 1.05
N TYR A 106 -9.48 12.80 1.73
CA TYR A 106 -8.50 11.75 1.96
C TYR A 106 -7.85 11.86 3.34
N LEU A 107 -7.63 10.72 3.96
CA LEU A 107 -7.01 10.60 5.28
C LEU A 107 -5.67 9.89 5.14
N HIS A 108 -4.58 10.59 5.45
CA HIS A 108 -3.25 10.01 5.57
C HIS A 108 -3.05 9.55 7.03
N VAL A 109 -3.05 8.25 7.23
CA VAL A 109 -2.71 7.65 8.53
C VAL A 109 -1.21 7.37 8.57
N MET A 110 -0.52 8.08 9.47
CA MET A 110 0.91 7.92 9.74
C MET A 110 1.23 6.46 10.12
N PRO A 111 2.50 6.01 10.08
CA PRO A 111 2.86 4.60 10.10
C PRO A 111 2.15 3.79 11.19
N PHE A 112 1.42 2.78 10.77
CA PHE A 112 0.64 1.90 11.65
C PHE A 112 0.98 0.40 11.48
N LEU A 113 1.88 0.06 10.53
CA LEU A 113 2.40 -1.30 10.42
C LEU A 113 3.27 -1.61 11.63
N LYS A 114 3.45 -2.91 11.92
CA LYS A 114 4.21 -3.35 13.09
C LYS A 114 5.67 -2.88 13.04
N PRO A 115 6.07 -1.93 13.88
CA PRO A 115 7.43 -1.48 13.97
C PRO A 115 8.22 -2.40 14.91
N ARG A 116 9.55 -2.21 14.97
CA ARG A 116 10.36 -2.78 16.04
C ARG A 116 9.94 -2.24 17.41
N GLU A 117 10.23 -3.01 18.45
CA GLU A 117 10.00 -2.57 19.85
C GLU A 117 10.97 -1.46 20.25
N GLY A 118 10.53 -0.63 21.19
CA GLY A 118 11.31 0.49 21.72
C GLY A 118 11.42 1.66 20.74
N ALA A 119 12.62 2.20 20.55
CA ALA A 119 12.88 3.32 19.65
C ALA A 119 12.69 2.87 18.17
N ASN A 120 11.58 3.26 17.57
CA ASN A 120 11.13 2.81 16.24
C ASN A 120 10.91 3.95 15.23
N ASP A 121 11.42 5.14 15.53
CA ASP A 121 11.32 6.31 14.64
C ASP A 121 9.88 6.65 14.25
N GLY A 122 8.97 6.68 15.21
CA GLY A 122 7.57 7.02 14.97
C GLY A 122 6.81 5.98 14.14
N GLY A 123 7.27 4.72 14.12
CA GLY A 123 6.70 3.63 13.36
C GLY A 123 7.38 3.35 12.02
N TYR A 124 8.34 4.19 11.61
CA TYR A 124 9.04 4.02 10.32
C TYR A 124 10.06 2.87 10.31
N ALA A 125 10.50 2.38 11.48
CA ALA A 125 11.32 1.17 11.56
C ALA A 125 10.44 -0.09 11.50
N VAL A 126 9.94 -0.43 10.31
CA VAL A 126 8.99 -1.53 10.11
C VAL A 126 9.66 -2.88 10.32
N GLN A 127 9.12 -3.68 11.23
CA GLN A 127 9.52 -5.05 11.49
C GLN A 127 8.71 -6.07 10.67
N ASP A 128 7.42 -5.80 10.46
CA ASP A 128 6.55 -6.70 9.71
C ASP A 128 5.50 -5.91 8.93
N TYR A 129 5.53 -6.03 7.60
CA TYR A 129 4.57 -5.37 6.69
C TYR A 129 3.20 -6.05 6.64
N ARG A 130 3.03 -7.22 7.25
CA ARG A 130 1.79 -8.01 7.25
C ARG A 130 1.04 -7.92 8.57
N GLN A 131 1.53 -7.12 9.49
CA GLN A 131 0.91 -6.92 10.80
C GLN A 131 0.73 -5.43 11.08
N ILE A 132 -0.35 -5.14 11.79
CA ILE A 132 -0.58 -3.81 12.37
C ILE A 132 0.17 -3.72 13.70
N ARG A 133 0.56 -2.53 14.10
CA ARG A 133 1.07 -2.24 15.44
C ARG A 133 0.02 -2.71 16.47
N PRO A 134 0.36 -3.59 17.42
CA PRO A 134 -0.62 -4.31 18.24
C PRO A 134 -1.58 -3.44 19.04
N ASP A 135 -1.14 -2.26 19.45
CA ASP A 135 -1.96 -1.30 20.20
C ASP A 135 -2.95 -0.52 19.31
N LEU A 136 -2.77 -0.54 17.98
CA LEU A 136 -3.67 0.11 17.03
C LEU A 136 -4.78 -0.81 16.50
N GLY A 137 -4.58 -2.14 16.55
CA GLY A 137 -5.57 -3.10 16.06
C GLY A 137 -4.96 -4.23 15.23
N THR A 138 -5.76 -4.74 14.31
CA THR A 138 -5.46 -5.89 13.44
C THR A 138 -5.58 -5.52 11.97
N MET A 139 -5.22 -6.45 11.06
CA MET A 139 -5.48 -6.29 9.63
C MET A 139 -6.98 -6.19 9.31
N ASP A 140 -7.83 -6.92 10.07
CA ASP A 140 -9.29 -6.82 9.92
C ASP A 140 -9.81 -5.43 10.33
N ASP A 141 -9.21 -4.81 11.36
CA ASP A 141 -9.55 -3.43 11.74
C ASP A 141 -9.13 -2.43 10.66
N LEU A 142 -8.00 -2.67 9.97
CA LEU A 142 -7.59 -1.86 8.82
C LEU A 142 -8.55 -2.01 7.64
N GLU A 143 -8.98 -3.23 7.35
CA GLU A 143 -9.96 -3.51 6.29
C GLU A 143 -11.29 -2.81 6.58
N ALA A 144 -11.77 -2.92 7.83
CA ALA A 144 -12.99 -2.24 8.28
C ALA A 144 -12.87 -0.72 8.20
N LEU A 145 -11.74 -0.13 8.61
CA LEU A 145 -11.47 1.29 8.47
C LEU A 145 -11.49 1.73 7.00
N ALA A 146 -10.81 0.98 6.12
CA ALA A 146 -10.77 1.29 4.70
C ALA A 146 -12.17 1.25 4.05
N ALA A 147 -13.00 0.28 4.44
CA ALA A 147 -14.39 0.19 4.01
C ALA A 147 -15.21 1.39 4.50
N THR A 148 -15.15 1.70 5.80
CA THR A 148 -15.86 2.84 6.40
C THR A 148 -15.48 4.17 5.75
N LEU A 149 -14.19 4.41 5.53
CA LEU A 149 -13.72 5.64 4.85
C LEU A 149 -14.26 5.72 3.43
N ARG A 150 -14.19 4.63 2.66
CA ARG A 150 -14.68 4.55 1.28
C ARG A 150 -16.18 4.82 1.19
N GLU A 151 -16.99 4.20 2.05
CA GLU A 151 -18.45 4.42 2.12
C GLU A 151 -18.80 5.89 2.41
N ASN A 152 -17.87 6.63 3.02
CA ASN A 152 -18.03 8.04 3.33
C ASN A 152 -17.28 8.98 2.36
N GLY A 153 -16.80 8.47 1.23
CA GLY A 153 -16.12 9.27 0.20
C GLY A 153 -14.71 9.73 0.58
N ILE A 154 -14.09 9.09 1.58
CA ILE A 154 -12.75 9.41 2.06
C ILE A 154 -11.77 8.34 1.59
N SER A 155 -10.73 8.74 0.87
CA SER A 155 -9.64 7.83 0.45
C SER A 155 -8.66 7.62 1.62
N LEU A 156 -8.23 6.38 1.83
CA LEU A 156 -7.15 6.08 2.78
C LEU A 156 -5.80 6.19 2.10
N GLU A 157 -4.89 6.95 2.70
CA GLU A 157 -3.46 6.99 2.37
C GLU A 157 -2.66 6.42 3.55
N MET A 158 -1.61 5.67 3.25
CA MET A 158 -0.72 5.10 4.27
C MET A 158 0.74 5.21 3.85
N ASP A 159 1.63 5.31 4.83
CA ASP A 159 3.05 5.23 4.58
C ASP A 159 3.47 3.81 4.18
N LEU A 160 4.21 3.71 3.08
CA LEU A 160 4.85 2.47 2.66
C LEU A 160 6.38 2.66 2.64
N VAL A 161 7.04 2.26 3.71
CA VAL A 161 8.49 2.40 3.88
C VAL A 161 9.21 1.30 3.11
N LEU A 162 9.82 1.62 1.97
CA LEU A 162 10.51 0.63 1.11
C LEU A 162 12.04 0.80 1.06
N ASN A 163 12.58 1.90 1.59
CA ASN A 163 14.01 2.21 1.52
C ASN A 163 14.82 1.58 2.65
N HIS A 164 14.17 1.18 3.74
CA HIS A 164 14.80 0.47 4.86
C HIS A 164 13.76 -0.39 5.60
N VAL A 165 14.24 -1.28 6.45
CA VAL A 165 13.47 -2.08 7.39
C VAL A 165 14.08 -2.04 8.76
N ALA A 166 13.34 -2.42 9.79
CA ALA A 166 13.91 -2.64 11.12
C ALA A 166 14.99 -3.73 11.08
N LYS A 167 16.00 -3.63 11.94
CA LYS A 167 17.04 -4.67 12.06
C LYS A 167 16.45 -6.02 12.53
N GLU A 168 15.28 -6.03 13.13
CA GLU A 168 14.49 -7.18 13.57
C GLU A 168 13.55 -7.71 12.49
N HIS A 169 13.55 -7.11 11.28
CA HIS A 169 12.79 -7.66 10.15
C HIS A 169 13.40 -9.02 9.73
N GLU A 170 12.55 -10.01 9.46
CA GLU A 170 12.99 -11.38 9.11
C GLU A 170 14.10 -11.40 8.04
N TRP A 171 13.99 -10.57 7.02
CA TRP A 171 14.99 -10.52 5.96
C TRP A 171 16.32 -9.96 6.45
N ALA A 172 16.30 -8.95 7.32
CA ALA A 172 17.51 -8.36 7.89
C ALA A 172 18.21 -9.32 8.85
N GLU A 173 17.45 -10.10 9.63
CA GLU A 173 17.99 -11.15 10.50
C GLU A 173 18.66 -12.25 9.69
N LYS A 174 17.98 -12.83 8.71
CA LYS A 174 18.54 -13.85 7.83
C LYS A 174 19.77 -13.37 7.04
N ALA A 175 19.75 -12.12 6.56
CA ALA A 175 20.92 -11.54 5.89
C ALA A 175 22.15 -11.46 6.83
N ARG A 176 21.95 -11.08 8.10
CA ARG A 176 23.03 -11.05 9.11
C ARG A 176 23.52 -12.43 9.49
N GLU A 177 22.66 -13.45 9.48
CA GLU A 177 23.02 -14.85 9.69
C GLU A 177 23.80 -15.43 8.50
N GLY A 178 23.91 -14.71 7.39
CA GLY A 178 24.71 -15.08 6.24
C GLY A 178 23.95 -15.78 5.12
N ASP A 179 22.60 -15.82 5.18
CA ASP A 179 21.80 -16.41 4.09
C ASP A 179 21.99 -15.59 2.80
N PRO A 180 22.57 -16.20 1.72
CA PRO A 180 22.90 -15.48 0.49
C PRO A 180 21.68 -14.85 -0.17
N LYS A 181 20.53 -15.52 -0.13
CA LYS A 181 19.27 -15.04 -0.73
C LYS A 181 18.83 -13.72 -0.12
N TYR A 182 18.95 -13.58 1.18
CA TYR A 182 18.49 -12.39 1.90
C TYR A 182 19.56 -11.28 1.93
N ARG A 183 20.84 -11.62 1.82
CA ARG A 183 21.92 -10.62 1.68
C ARG A 183 21.78 -9.78 0.43
N ASP A 184 21.27 -10.36 -0.66
CA ASP A 184 21.03 -9.67 -1.94
C ASP A 184 19.92 -8.59 -1.84
N TYR A 185 19.13 -8.58 -0.77
CA TYR A 185 18.10 -7.54 -0.54
C TYR A 185 18.65 -6.27 0.08
N PHE A 186 19.90 -6.26 0.51
CA PHE A 186 20.50 -5.15 1.26
C PHE A 186 21.81 -4.68 0.62
N LEU A 187 22.04 -3.37 0.70
CA LEU A 187 23.37 -2.81 0.43
C LEU A 187 24.20 -3.02 1.70
N LEU A 188 25.19 -3.88 1.60
CA LEU A 188 26.12 -4.19 2.71
C LEU A 188 27.46 -3.49 2.45
N TYR A 189 27.95 -2.74 3.43
CA TYR A 189 29.21 -2.01 3.40
C TYR A 189 30.20 -2.64 4.37
#